data_cb9d6c154d74b79b0396263f55423074
#
_entry.id   cb9d6c154d74b79b0396263f55423074
#
_cell.length_a   1.000
_cell.length_b   1.000
_cell.length_c   1.000
_cell.angle_alpha   90.00
_cell.angle_beta   90.00
_cell.angle_gamma   90.00
#
_symmetry.space_group_name_H-M   'P 1'
#
loop_
_entity.id
_entity.type
_entity.pdbx_description
1 polymer ?
#
loop_
_entity_poly.entity_id
_entity_poly.type
_entity_poly.pdbx_seq_one_letter_code
_entity_poly.pdbx_strand_id
1 'polypeptide(L)'
;MLFPFLGVAQPVITSMEVVKPYQEYDGRGTVSETVSVLEAYFKRAGVTVFATIDHQKAAEEVGETMPPATLLVVGNPKVGTPLMKERLLFAIELPLKILVYEENDMVRVHYRRVQVIADKYRLKEGAATAQKIDQAMEKLISNALSR
;
A
#
# COMPACT_ATOMS: atom_id res chain seq x y z
N MET A 1 39.55 -4.29 -49.86
CA MET A 1 38.27 -4.97 -49.77
C MET A 1 37.67 -4.60 -48.42
N LEU A 2 36.75 -3.64 -48.39
CA LEU A 2 36.09 -3.17 -47.17
C LEU A 2 34.86 -4.06 -46.90
N PHE A 3 34.90 -4.81 -45.80
CA PHE A 3 33.71 -5.50 -45.32
C PHE A 3 32.77 -4.50 -44.66
N PRO A 4 31.48 -4.45 -45.01
CA PRO A 4 30.54 -3.63 -44.28
C PRO A 4 30.36 -4.22 -42.87
N PHE A 5 30.62 -3.43 -41.88
CA PHE A 5 30.25 -3.73 -40.50
C PHE A 5 28.71 -3.81 -40.46
N LEU A 6 28.18 -5.02 -40.45
CA LEU A 6 26.81 -5.28 -40.05
C LEU A 6 26.70 -4.91 -38.57
N GLY A 7 26.18 -3.72 -38.30
CA GLY A 7 25.85 -3.31 -36.95
C GLY A 7 24.85 -4.30 -36.38
N VAL A 8 25.32 -5.17 -35.49
CA VAL A 8 24.44 -5.97 -34.65
C VAL A 8 23.72 -5.00 -33.78
N ALA A 9 22.42 -4.79 -34.05
CA ALA A 9 21.55 -4.04 -33.16
C ALA A 9 21.60 -4.73 -31.81
N GLN A 10 22.16 -4.06 -30.82
CA GLN A 10 22.14 -4.55 -29.43
C GLN A 10 20.67 -4.62 -29.01
N PRO A 11 20.25 -5.70 -28.34
CA PRO A 11 18.91 -5.74 -27.77
C PRO A 11 18.77 -4.58 -26.79
N VAL A 12 17.80 -3.72 -27.03
CA VAL A 12 17.40 -2.72 -26.07
C VAL A 12 16.88 -3.50 -24.88
N ILE A 13 17.70 -3.64 -23.85
CA ILE A 13 17.24 -4.14 -22.55
C ILE A 13 16.33 -3.04 -22.02
N THR A 14 15.04 -3.15 -22.33
CA THR A 14 14.02 -2.38 -21.63
C THR A 14 14.18 -2.73 -20.18
N SER A 15 14.61 -1.78 -19.36
CA SER A 15 14.69 -1.95 -17.92
C SER A 15 13.31 -2.43 -17.46
N MET A 16 13.20 -3.69 -17.04
CA MET A 16 12.01 -4.14 -16.32
C MET A 16 11.87 -3.22 -15.12
N GLU A 17 10.87 -2.35 -15.14
CA GLU A 17 10.52 -1.58 -13.95
C GLU A 17 10.20 -2.58 -12.83
N VAL A 18 11.11 -2.69 -11.89
CA VAL A 18 10.88 -3.51 -10.70
C VAL A 18 9.75 -2.85 -9.93
N VAL A 19 8.57 -3.46 -9.96
CA VAL A 19 7.41 -2.99 -9.19
C VAL A 19 7.80 -3.00 -7.72
N LYS A 20 7.86 -1.82 -7.10
CA LYS A 20 8.16 -1.73 -5.66
C LYS A 20 7.08 -2.49 -4.88
N PRO A 21 7.47 -3.30 -3.89
CA PRO A 21 6.52 -4.12 -3.13
C PRO A 21 5.59 -3.31 -2.21
N TYR A 22 5.84 -2.02 -2.08
CA TYR A 22 5.08 -1.10 -1.24
C TYR A 22 4.92 0.27 -1.91
N GLN A 23 3.95 1.03 -1.43
CA GLN A 23 3.79 2.45 -1.72
C GLN A 23 4.12 3.26 -0.47
N GLU A 24 4.73 4.41 -0.69
CA GLU A 24 5.10 5.34 0.36
C GLU A 24 4.77 6.76 -0.06
N TYR A 25 4.22 7.53 0.87
CA TYR A 25 3.82 8.92 0.67
C TYR A 25 4.29 9.77 1.84
N ASP A 26 4.49 11.06 1.60
CA ASP A 26 4.65 12.03 2.68
C ASP A 26 3.30 12.27 3.35
N GLY A 27 3.30 12.31 4.67
CA GLY A 27 2.11 12.63 5.45
C GLY A 27 1.70 14.11 5.33
N ARG A 28 0.54 14.42 5.88
CA ARG A 28 -0.01 15.78 5.92
C ARG A 28 -0.12 16.25 7.37
N GLY A 29 0.83 17.06 7.80
CA GLY A 29 0.93 17.49 9.20
C GLY A 29 1.48 16.38 10.11
N THR A 30 0.90 16.24 11.30
CA THR A 30 1.26 15.20 12.26
C THR A 30 0.72 13.82 11.85
N VAL A 31 1.16 12.77 12.54
CA VAL A 31 0.59 11.42 12.36
C VAL A 31 -0.91 11.43 12.62
N SER A 32 -1.38 12.07 13.69
CA SER A 32 -2.80 12.15 14.02
C SER A 32 -3.62 12.89 12.97
N GLU A 33 -3.13 14.01 12.47
CA GLU A 33 -3.78 14.77 11.39
C GLU A 33 -3.84 13.98 10.08
N THR A 34 -2.75 13.29 9.72
CA THR A 34 -2.67 12.43 8.54
C THR A 34 -3.68 11.28 8.65
N VAL A 35 -3.75 10.61 9.80
CA VAL A 35 -4.73 9.54 10.07
C VAL A 35 -6.15 10.05 9.90
N SER A 36 -6.48 11.19 10.50
CA SER A 36 -7.84 11.77 10.43
C SER A 36 -8.26 12.08 8.99
N VAL A 37 -7.35 12.62 8.18
CA VAL A 37 -7.61 12.90 6.76
C VAL A 37 -7.83 11.62 5.97
N LEU A 38 -7.00 10.61 6.17
CA LEU A 38 -7.13 9.31 5.50
C LEU A 38 -8.46 8.62 5.87
N GLU A 39 -8.81 8.57 7.15
CA GLU A 39 -10.07 7.98 7.61
C GLU A 39 -11.30 8.66 6.96
N ALA A 40 -11.28 10.00 6.88
CA ALA A 40 -12.36 10.75 6.24
C ALA A 40 -12.50 10.44 4.74
N TYR A 41 -11.37 10.31 4.03
CA TYR A 41 -11.37 9.95 2.62
C TYR A 41 -11.82 8.51 2.38
N PHE A 42 -11.33 7.56 3.17
CA PHE A 42 -11.75 6.16 3.09
C PHE A 42 -13.26 6.02 3.32
N LYS A 43 -13.77 6.63 4.37
CA LYS A 43 -15.21 6.59 4.68
C LYS A 43 -16.07 7.13 3.54
N ARG A 44 -15.70 8.26 2.94
CA ARG A 44 -16.41 8.83 1.80
C ARG A 44 -16.37 7.94 0.56
N ALA A 45 -15.30 7.19 0.37
CA ALA A 45 -15.12 6.27 -0.75
C ALA A 45 -15.76 4.89 -0.52
N GLY A 46 -16.42 4.67 0.60
CA GLY A 46 -17.02 3.38 0.94
C GLY A 46 -16.00 2.31 1.38
N VAL A 47 -14.79 2.73 1.75
CA VAL A 47 -13.78 1.86 2.36
C VAL A 47 -14.03 1.82 3.87
N THR A 48 -14.15 0.62 4.40
CA THR A 48 -14.35 0.42 5.85
C THR A 48 -13.02 0.52 6.58
N VAL A 49 -12.96 1.34 7.62
CA VAL A 49 -11.88 1.34 8.60
C VAL A 49 -12.28 0.38 9.72
N PHE A 50 -11.70 -0.82 9.73
CA PHE A 50 -12.01 -1.86 10.71
C PHE A 50 -11.35 -1.60 12.07
N ALA A 51 -10.17 -1.01 12.07
CA ALA A 51 -9.43 -0.67 13.28
C ALA A 51 -8.45 0.47 13.01
N THR A 52 -8.20 1.24 14.07
CA THR A 52 -7.14 2.25 14.14
C THR A 52 -6.32 1.92 15.40
N ILE A 53 -5.07 1.51 15.20
CA ILE A 53 -4.21 1.02 16.28
C ILE A 53 -3.08 2.02 16.50
N ASP A 54 -3.09 2.68 17.65
CA ASP A 54 -2.05 3.62 18.07
C ASP A 54 -0.95 2.87 18.82
N HIS A 55 0.17 2.63 18.13
CA HIS A 55 1.31 1.92 18.72
C HIS A 55 2.06 2.74 19.73
N GLN A 56 2.12 4.08 19.59
CA GLN A 56 2.77 4.96 20.57
C GLN A 56 2.04 4.89 21.91
N LYS A 57 0.71 5.03 21.87
CA LYS A 57 -0.11 4.92 23.08
C LYS A 57 0.02 3.55 23.73
N ALA A 58 0.01 2.48 22.95
CA ALA A 58 0.21 1.13 23.48
C ALA A 58 1.59 0.94 24.13
N ALA A 59 2.64 1.55 23.57
CA ALA A 59 3.97 1.55 24.18
C ALA A 59 3.98 2.31 25.52
N GLU A 60 3.35 3.47 25.60
CA GLU A 60 3.24 4.27 26.82
C GLU A 60 2.54 3.49 27.94
N GLU A 61 1.52 2.72 27.63
CA GLU A 61 0.77 1.89 28.59
C GLU A 61 1.64 0.80 29.26
N VAL A 62 2.74 0.41 28.62
CA VAL A 62 3.71 -0.56 29.16
C VAL A 62 5.02 0.08 29.61
N GLY A 63 5.07 1.42 29.71
CA GLY A 63 6.23 2.18 30.18
C GLY A 63 7.34 2.38 29.16
N GLU A 64 7.06 2.13 27.89
CA GLU A 64 7.99 2.33 26.78
C GLU A 64 7.74 3.65 26.05
N THR A 65 8.73 4.11 25.30
CA THR A 65 8.62 5.30 24.45
C THR A 65 8.96 4.96 22.99
N MET A 66 8.19 5.50 22.07
CA MET A 66 8.44 5.39 20.65
C MET A 66 7.89 6.62 19.91
N PRO A 67 8.39 6.92 18.70
CA PRO A 67 7.76 7.93 17.84
C PRO A 67 6.31 7.59 17.52
N PRO A 68 5.48 8.60 17.14
CA PRO A 68 4.12 8.36 16.69
C PRO A 68 4.06 7.34 15.55
N ALA A 69 3.22 6.33 15.71
CA ALA A 69 2.95 5.32 14.70
C ALA A 69 1.54 4.76 14.88
N THR A 70 0.71 4.90 13.86
CA THR A 70 -0.68 4.43 13.86
C THR A 70 -0.93 3.52 12.67
N LEU A 71 -1.49 2.35 12.91
CA LEU A 71 -1.88 1.39 11.90
C LEU A 71 -3.38 1.49 11.63
N LEU A 72 -3.74 1.80 10.38
CA LEU A 72 -5.10 1.72 9.87
C LEU A 72 -5.32 0.34 9.24
N VAL A 73 -6.40 -0.32 9.62
CA VAL A 73 -6.82 -1.59 9.05
C VAL A 73 -8.08 -1.34 8.23
N VAL A 74 -7.96 -1.41 6.90
CA VAL A 74 -8.99 -0.92 5.97
C VAL A 74 -9.32 -1.95 4.89
N GLY A 75 -10.55 -1.90 4.40
CA GLY A 75 -10.96 -2.78 3.31
C GLY A 75 -12.38 -2.58 2.85
N ASN A 76 -12.73 -3.34 1.82
CA ASN A 76 -14.09 -3.44 1.31
C ASN A 76 -14.41 -4.93 1.10
N PRO A 77 -15.32 -5.51 1.89
CA PRO A 77 -15.66 -6.94 1.79
C PRO A 77 -16.14 -7.36 0.40
N LYS A 78 -16.84 -6.49 -0.33
CA LYS A 78 -17.28 -6.78 -1.70
C LYS A 78 -16.12 -7.01 -2.66
N VAL A 79 -15.00 -6.33 -2.42
CA VAL A 79 -13.80 -6.41 -3.27
C VAL A 79 -12.86 -7.51 -2.78
N GLY A 80 -12.69 -7.66 -1.46
CA GLY A 80 -11.76 -8.64 -0.87
C GLY A 80 -12.26 -10.07 -0.90
N THR A 81 -13.58 -10.29 -0.76
CA THR A 81 -14.14 -11.64 -0.70
C THR A 81 -13.83 -12.50 -1.93
N PRO A 82 -13.92 -12.02 -3.18
CA PRO A 82 -13.54 -12.83 -4.33
C PRO A 82 -12.09 -13.34 -4.29
N LEU A 83 -11.14 -12.51 -3.82
CA LEU A 83 -9.75 -12.88 -3.68
C LEU A 83 -9.56 -14.02 -2.65
N MET A 84 -10.24 -13.92 -1.53
CA MET A 84 -10.21 -14.95 -0.48
C MET A 84 -10.91 -16.25 -0.93
N LYS A 85 -11.95 -16.16 -1.74
CA LYS A 85 -12.63 -17.35 -2.31
C LYS A 85 -11.73 -18.09 -3.29
N GLU A 86 -10.92 -17.41 -4.08
CA GLU A 86 -9.94 -18.04 -4.96
C GLU A 86 -8.87 -18.79 -4.16
N ARG A 87 -8.38 -18.17 -3.08
CA ARG A 87 -7.41 -18.78 -2.17
C ARG A 87 -7.66 -18.36 -0.73
N LEU A 88 -8.21 -19.24 0.07
CA LEU A 88 -8.61 -18.91 1.44
C LEU A 88 -7.45 -18.41 2.31
N LEU A 89 -6.25 -18.94 2.10
CA LEU A 89 -5.05 -18.49 2.82
C LEU A 89 -4.74 -16.99 2.60
N PHE A 90 -5.20 -16.41 1.49
CA PHE A 90 -5.05 -14.97 1.24
C PHE A 90 -5.77 -14.11 2.28
N ALA A 91 -6.74 -14.67 3.00
CA ALA A 91 -7.46 -13.96 4.06
C ALA A 91 -6.55 -13.44 5.19
N ILE A 92 -5.36 -14.01 5.37
CA ILE A 92 -4.38 -13.51 6.35
C ILE A 92 -3.83 -12.12 5.98
N GLU A 93 -3.84 -11.79 4.70
CA GLU A 93 -3.33 -10.51 4.18
C GLU A 93 -4.39 -9.40 4.20
N LEU A 94 -5.67 -9.76 4.38
CA LEU A 94 -6.79 -8.83 4.44
C LEU A 94 -7.34 -8.71 5.87
N PRO A 95 -7.91 -7.55 6.26
CA PRO A 95 -7.93 -6.26 5.55
C PRO A 95 -6.53 -5.67 5.32
N LEU A 96 -6.44 -4.66 4.44
CA LEU A 96 -5.17 -3.97 4.18
C LEU A 96 -4.70 -3.20 5.41
N LYS A 97 -3.40 -3.08 5.56
CA LYS A 97 -2.75 -2.37 6.65
C LYS A 97 -1.99 -1.17 6.07
N ILE A 98 -2.32 0.01 6.58
CA ILE A 98 -1.67 1.27 6.21
C ILE A 98 -1.02 1.82 7.46
N LEU A 99 0.29 1.96 7.45
CA LEU A 99 1.04 2.54 8.55
C LEU A 99 1.24 4.03 8.30
N VAL A 100 0.86 4.85 9.27
CA VAL A 100 1.20 6.28 9.35
C VAL A 100 2.16 6.44 10.50
N TYR A 101 3.36 6.92 10.24
CA TYR A 101 4.43 6.95 11.24
C TYR A 101 5.35 8.15 11.07
N GLU A 102 6.02 8.52 12.14
CA GLU A 102 7.07 9.54 12.14
C GLU A 102 8.44 8.91 12.25
N GLU A 103 9.33 9.27 11.33
CA GLU A 103 10.73 8.85 11.32
C GLU A 103 11.59 10.01 10.83
N ASN A 104 12.67 10.33 11.54
CA ASN A 104 13.56 11.44 11.22
C ASN A 104 12.82 12.78 11.03
N ASP A 105 11.89 13.09 11.93
CA ASP A 105 11.02 14.29 11.90
C ASP A 105 10.15 14.41 10.64
N MET A 106 9.92 13.30 9.94
CA MET A 106 9.06 13.24 8.75
C MET A 106 7.92 12.26 8.97
N VAL A 107 6.71 12.69 8.66
CA VAL A 107 5.53 11.81 8.67
C VAL A 107 5.41 11.11 7.34
N ARG A 108 5.31 9.77 7.39
CA ARG A 108 5.20 8.89 6.24
C ARG A 108 3.93 8.06 6.30
N VAL A 109 3.41 7.73 5.13
CA VAL A 109 2.31 6.79 4.93
C VAL A 109 2.82 5.63 4.08
N HIS A 110 2.66 4.42 4.57
CA HIS A 110 3.21 3.22 3.94
C HIS A 110 2.17 2.10 3.87
N TYR A 111 2.05 1.44 2.72
CA TYR A 111 1.30 0.19 2.60
C TYR A 111 1.93 -0.77 1.59
N ARG A 112 1.71 -2.06 1.78
CA ARG A 112 2.17 -3.10 0.86
C ARG A 112 1.20 -3.24 -0.31
N ARG A 113 1.72 -3.28 -1.54
CA ARG A 113 0.90 -3.43 -2.74
C ARG A 113 0.17 -4.77 -2.74
N VAL A 114 -1.12 -4.70 -3.01
CA VAL A 114 -2.00 -5.89 -3.06
C VAL A 114 -1.61 -6.80 -4.22
N GLN A 115 -1.23 -6.23 -5.37
CA GLN A 115 -0.74 -7.00 -6.52
C GLN A 115 0.46 -7.86 -6.17
N VAL A 116 1.46 -7.31 -5.47
CA VAL A 116 2.66 -8.05 -5.05
C VAL A 116 2.31 -9.18 -4.08
N ILE A 117 1.34 -8.94 -3.19
CA ILE A 117 0.84 -9.97 -2.28
C ILE A 117 0.09 -11.05 -3.08
N ALA A 118 -0.79 -10.66 -4.00
CA ALA A 118 -1.55 -11.57 -4.85
C ALA A 118 -0.64 -12.50 -5.67
N ASP A 119 0.43 -11.95 -6.22
CA ASP A 119 1.45 -12.71 -6.96
C ASP A 119 2.13 -13.76 -6.08
N LYS A 120 2.47 -13.40 -4.85
CA LYS A 120 3.04 -14.33 -3.86
C LYS A 120 2.11 -15.50 -3.57
N TYR A 121 0.81 -15.26 -3.53
CA TYR A 121 -0.21 -16.30 -3.32
C TYR A 121 -0.65 -16.97 -4.63
N ARG A 122 -0.08 -16.58 -5.77
CA ARG A 122 -0.40 -17.10 -7.10
C ARG A 122 -1.88 -17.01 -7.44
N LEU A 123 -2.50 -15.87 -7.11
CA LEU A 123 -3.86 -15.59 -7.55
C LEU A 123 -3.86 -15.39 -9.07
N LYS A 124 -4.77 -16.06 -9.76
CA LYS A 124 -4.93 -15.98 -11.22
C LYS A 124 -6.07 -15.04 -11.59
N GLU A 125 -7.27 -15.37 -11.15
CA GLU A 125 -8.47 -14.57 -11.42
C GLU A 125 -8.45 -13.27 -10.63
N GLY A 126 -7.94 -13.30 -9.39
CA GLY A 126 -7.81 -12.15 -8.51
C GLY A 126 -6.70 -11.16 -8.88
N ALA A 127 -5.78 -11.50 -9.78
CA ALA A 127 -4.64 -10.63 -10.12
C ALA A 127 -5.08 -9.26 -10.66
N ALA A 128 -6.04 -9.22 -11.57
CA ALA A 128 -6.58 -7.96 -12.11
C ALA A 128 -7.33 -7.15 -11.04
N THR A 129 -8.03 -7.81 -10.12
CA THR A 129 -8.70 -7.17 -8.99
C THR A 129 -7.68 -6.57 -8.03
N ALA A 130 -6.61 -7.28 -7.72
CA ALA A 130 -5.52 -6.78 -6.88
C ALA A 130 -4.89 -5.50 -7.46
N GLN A 131 -4.65 -5.46 -8.76
CA GLN A 131 -4.14 -4.27 -9.44
C GLN A 131 -5.13 -3.09 -9.35
N LYS A 132 -6.43 -3.33 -9.52
CA LYS A 132 -7.45 -2.29 -9.37
C LYS A 132 -7.53 -1.76 -7.93
N ILE A 133 -7.34 -2.62 -6.93
CA ILE A 133 -7.28 -2.19 -5.53
C ILE A 133 -6.09 -1.24 -5.34
N ASP A 134 -4.91 -1.59 -5.84
CA ASP A 134 -3.73 -0.72 -5.73
C ASP A 134 -3.95 0.63 -6.40
N GLN A 135 -4.53 0.67 -7.60
CA GLN A 135 -4.87 1.91 -8.31
C GLN A 135 -5.86 2.78 -7.53
N ALA A 136 -6.89 2.16 -6.94
CA ALA A 136 -7.87 2.87 -6.13
C ALA A 136 -7.26 3.42 -4.83
N MET A 137 -6.44 2.64 -4.14
CA MET A 137 -5.73 3.06 -2.93
C MET A 137 -4.76 4.20 -3.20
N GLU A 138 -3.98 4.10 -4.27
CA GLU A 138 -3.05 5.16 -4.69
C GLU A 138 -3.80 6.48 -4.93
N LYS A 139 -4.90 6.44 -5.67
CA LYS A 139 -5.73 7.62 -5.92
C LYS A 139 -6.33 8.20 -4.64
N LEU A 140 -6.87 7.37 -3.76
CA LEU A 140 -7.47 7.80 -2.49
C LEU A 140 -6.44 8.46 -1.57
N ILE A 141 -5.30 7.82 -1.38
CA ILE A 141 -4.24 8.32 -0.51
C ILE A 141 -3.64 9.60 -1.08
N SER A 142 -3.31 9.64 -2.37
CA SER A 142 -2.77 10.82 -3.03
C SER A 142 -3.71 12.01 -2.92
N ASN A 143 -5.01 11.81 -3.14
CA ASN A 143 -6.02 12.87 -3.00
C ASN A 143 -6.18 13.34 -1.54
N ALA A 144 -6.13 12.42 -0.59
CA ALA A 144 -6.21 12.76 0.83
C ALA A 144 -5.02 13.59 1.30
N LEU A 145 -3.83 13.30 0.78
CA LEU A 145 -2.58 13.95 1.20
C LEU A 145 -2.23 15.18 0.37
N SER A 146 -2.90 15.43 -0.74
CA SER A 146 -2.73 16.66 -1.53
C SER A 146 -3.14 17.89 -0.71
N ARG A 147 -2.36 18.98 -0.85
CA ARG A 147 -2.63 20.27 -0.18
C ARG A 147 -3.47 21.17 -1.06
#